data_df9cd2fc1dfe80f704606e53354c3def
#
_entry.id   df9cd2fc1dfe80f704606e53354c3def
#
_cell.length_a   1.000
_cell.length_b   1.000
_cell.length_c   1.000
_cell.angle_alpha   90.00
_cell.angle_beta   90.00
_cell.angle_gamma   90.00
#
_symmetry.space_group_name_H-M   'P 1'
#
loop_
_entity.id
_entity.type
_entity.pdbx_description
1 polymer ?
#
loop_
_entity_poly.entity_id
_entity_poly.type
_entity_poly.pdbx_seq_one_letter_code
_entity_poly.pdbx_strand_id
1 'polypeptide(L)'
;MVTLKEYLNSDRIDYFPFGSKGYIMDWLLRTEQYWIRRYIRALRKEEFYMNYKRNKILQYYFSRKKNLLGIRLGFFINAGCFDIGLKIYHYGSIIVNPKSRIGKNCTIHGNCCIGSKGTFPDDSPVIGNNVDIGQNAQILGGIYIADGVKIGSNRPIRQRL
;
A
#
# COMPACT_ATOMS: atom_id res chain seq x y z
N MET A 1 19.40 -8.93 -11.97
CA MET A 1 19.31 -8.15 -10.70
C MET A 1 18.25 -7.06 -10.93
N VAL A 2 17.20 -7.00 -10.10
CA VAL A 2 16.14 -5.99 -10.25
C VAL A 2 16.72 -4.61 -9.98
N THR A 3 16.50 -3.66 -10.91
CA THR A 3 16.92 -2.27 -10.73
C THR A 3 15.89 -1.49 -9.93
N LEU A 4 16.31 -0.41 -9.27
CA LEU A 4 15.39 0.47 -8.56
C LEU A 4 14.29 1.03 -9.49
N LYS A 5 14.63 1.34 -10.74
CA LYS A 5 13.68 1.86 -11.73
C LYS A 5 12.59 0.84 -12.06
N GLU A 6 12.96 -0.41 -12.31
CA GLU A 6 12.00 -1.50 -12.56
C GLU A 6 11.09 -1.72 -11.36
N TYR A 7 11.67 -1.72 -10.15
CA TYR A 7 10.90 -1.89 -8.92
C TYR A 7 9.90 -0.74 -8.68
N LEU A 8 10.30 0.50 -8.93
CA LEU A 8 9.41 1.66 -8.81
C LEU A 8 8.32 1.72 -9.88
N ASN A 9 8.56 1.14 -11.05
CA ASN A 9 7.59 1.11 -12.13
C ASN A 9 6.63 -0.09 -12.04
N SER A 10 6.81 -0.97 -11.07
CA SER A 10 5.94 -2.14 -10.89
C SER A 10 4.58 -1.80 -10.28
N ASP A 11 4.45 -0.65 -9.65
CA ASP A 11 3.18 -0.24 -9.05
C ASP A 11 2.30 0.55 -10.03
N ARG A 12 1.00 0.41 -9.89
CA ARG A 12 -0.02 1.07 -10.72
C ARG A 12 -0.36 2.45 -10.14
N ILE A 13 0.68 3.29 -9.95
CA ILE A 13 0.61 4.54 -9.19
C ILE A 13 0.01 5.69 -10.00
N ASP A 14 0.13 5.62 -11.32
CA ASP A 14 -0.17 6.77 -12.16
C ASP A 14 -1.55 6.64 -12.82
N TYR A 15 -2.46 7.56 -12.52
CA TYR A 15 -3.69 7.76 -13.28
C TYR A 15 -3.41 8.33 -14.66
N PHE A 16 -2.33 9.12 -14.79
CA PHE A 16 -1.91 9.74 -16.01
C PHE A 16 -0.52 9.25 -16.40
N PRO A 17 -0.25 8.98 -17.68
CA PRO A 17 1.08 8.64 -18.15
C PRO A 17 2.10 9.69 -17.77
N PHE A 18 3.32 9.26 -17.43
CA PHE A 18 4.42 10.15 -17.10
C PHE A 18 4.64 11.19 -18.19
N GLY A 19 4.74 12.47 -17.82
CA GLY A 19 4.92 13.59 -18.74
C GLY A 19 3.66 14.08 -19.46
N SER A 20 2.50 13.41 -19.28
CA SER A 20 1.24 13.92 -19.80
C SER A 20 0.80 15.23 -19.12
N LYS A 21 -0.10 15.99 -19.77
CA LYS A 21 -0.67 17.21 -19.16
C LYS A 21 -1.27 16.94 -17.77
N GLY A 22 -2.00 15.84 -17.62
CA GLY A 22 -2.57 15.43 -16.32
C GLY A 22 -1.50 15.21 -15.25
N TYR A 23 -0.42 14.52 -15.59
CA TYR A 23 0.71 14.31 -14.68
C TYR A 23 1.39 15.62 -14.24
N ILE A 24 1.58 16.55 -15.20
CA ILE A 24 2.18 17.87 -14.92
C ILE A 24 1.24 18.70 -14.05
N MET A 25 -0.06 18.68 -14.31
CA MET A 25 -1.06 19.37 -13.49
C MET A 25 -1.12 18.81 -12.07
N ASP A 26 -1.08 17.48 -11.90
CA ASP A 26 -0.98 16.85 -10.58
C ASP A 26 0.23 17.35 -9.79
N TRP A 27 1.37 17.47 -10.46
CA TRP A 27 2.59 17.97 -9.85
C TRP A 27 2.47 19.45 -9.48
N LEU A 28 1.92 20.27 -10.36
CA LEU A 28 1.76 21.71 -10.14
C LEU A 28 0.77 22.03 -9.02
N LEU A 29 -0.40 21.39 -9.06
CA LEU A 29 -1.49 21.65 -8.12
C LEU A 29 -1.35 20.86 -6.81
N ARG A 30 -0.35 19.95 -6.70
CA ARG A 30 -0.16 19.11 -5.51
C ARG A 30 -1.41 18.34 -5.13
N THR A 31 -2.06 17.74 -6.13
CA THR A 31 -3.28 16.96 -5.95
C THR A 31 -3.08 15.77 -5.02
N GLU A 32 -4.17 15.12 -4.65
CA GLU A 32 -4.16 13.90 -3.87
C GLU A 32 -3.23 12.84 -4.48
N GLN A 33 -3.33 12.61 -5.78
CA GLN A 33 -2.53 11.61 -6.50
C GLN A 33 -1.03 11.91 -6.48
N TYR A 34 -0.66 13.18 -6.50
CA TYR A 34 0.74 13.59 -6.32
C TYR A 34 1.30 13.12 -4.98
N TRP A 35 0.55 13.26 -3.87
CA TRP A 35 1.00 12.89 -2.54
C TRP A 35 1.00 11.38 -2.34
N ILE A 36 -0.04 10.66 -2.80
CA ILE A 36 -0.13 9.19 -2.77
C ILE A 36 1.07 8.58 -3.52
N ARG A 37 1.37 9.07 -4.71
CA ARG A 37 2.51 8.65 -5.52
C ARG A 37 3.84 8.83 -4.79
N ARG A 38 4.04 9.96 -4.12
CA ARG A 38 5.25 10.20 -3.32
C ARG A 38 5.38 9.22 -2.15
N TYR A 39 4.26 8.90 -1.52
CA TYR A 39 4.21 7.92 -0.44
C TYR A 39 4.60 6.53 -0.94
N ILE A 40 3.93 6.02 -1.97
CA ILE A 40 4.21 4.68 -2.53
C ILE A 40 5.68 4.59 -3.00
N ARG A 41 6.18 5.62 -3.69
CA ARG A 41 7.60 5.65 -4.08
C ARG A 41 8.56 5.63 -2.89
N ALA A 42 8.22 6.25 -1.77
CA ALA A 42 9.05 6.18 -0.56
C ALA A 42 8.99 4.79 0.07
N LEU A 43 7.81 4.17 0.13
CA LEU A 43 7.60 2.80 0.58
C LEU A 43 8.44 1.81 -0.24
N ARG A 44 8.37 1.88 -1.57
CA ARG A 44 9.13 0.99 -2.47
C ARG A 44 10.63 1.19 -2.40
N LYS A 45 11.11 2.41 -2.18
CA LYS A 45 12.54 2.67 -1.94
C LYS A 45 13.01 2.08 -0.61
N GLU A 46 12.21 2.20 0.46
CA GLU A 46 12.50 1.54 1.72
C GLU A 46 12.66 0.02 1.54
N GLU A 47 11.69 -0.63 0.88
CA GLU A 47 11.72 -2.06 0.58
C GLU A 47 12.91 -2.47 -0.29
N PHE A 48 13.24 -1.68 -1.32
CA PHE A 48 14.37 -1.94 -2.19
C PHE A 48 15.70 -1.93 -1.43
N TYR A 49 15.92 -0.92 -0.57
CA TYR A 49 17.14 -0.84 0.23
C TYR A 49 17.16 -1.85 1.38
N MET A 50 16.01 -2.29 1.84
CA MET A 50 15.89 -3.37 2.83
C MET A 50 16.26 -4.73 2.23
N ASN A 51 15.70 -5.07 1.08
CA ASN A 51 15.73 -6.43 0.54
C ASN A 51 16.85 -6.67 -0.49
N TYR A 52 17.10 -5.71 -1.39
CA TYR A 52 18.02 -5.89 -2.53
C TYR A 52 19.40 -5.27 -2.31
N LYS A 53 19.49 -4.06 -1.82
CA LYS A 53 20.76 -3.36 -1.60
C LYS A 53 21.28 -3.46 -0.18
N ARG A 54 20.43 -3.87 0.79
CA ARG A 54 20.76 -4.00 2.22
C ARG A 54 21.51 -2.78 2.79
N ASN A 55 21.13 -1.59 2.36
CA ASN A 55 21.72 -0.34 2.82
C ASN A 55 20.85 0.28 3.92
N LYS A 56 21.27 0.13 5.18
CA LYS A 56 20.51 0.58 6.35
C LYS A 56 20.31 2.10 6.39
N ILE A 57 21.28 2.89 5.98
CA ILE A 57 21.18 4.36 6.00
C ILE A 57 20.07 4.81 5.04
N LEU A 58 20.09 4.33 3.80
CA LEU A 58 19.05 4.66 2.82
C LEU A 58 17.68 4.06 3.20
N GLN A 59 17.65 2.86 3.77
CA GLN A 59 16.44 2.27 4.30
C GLN A 59 15.80 3.20 5.33
N TYR A 60 16.54 3.63 6.37
CA TYR A 60 16.02 4.52 7.41
C TYR A 60 15.62 5.90 6.87
N TYR A 61 16.38 6.45 5.94
CA TYR A 61 16.03 7.70 5.28
C TYR A 61 14.66 7.62 4.58
N PHE A 62 14.42 6.56 3.80
CA PHE A 62 13.14 6.37 3.10
C PHE A 62 12.02 5.96 4.04
N SER A 63 12.29 5.19 5.09
CA SER A 63 11.33 4.90 6.16
C SER A 63 10.83 6.19 6.81
N ARG A 64 11.74 7.08 7.23
CA ARG A 64 11.37 8.39 7.79
C ARG A 64 10.53 9.21 6.81
N LYS A 65 10.95 9.27 5.53
CA LYS A 65 10.23 10.01 4.50
C LYS A 65 8.81 9.46 4.28
N LYS A 66 8.67 8.14 4.21
CA LYS A 66 7.38 7.45 4.11
C LYS A 66 6.49 7.78 5.31
N ASN A 67 7.03 7.68 6.53
CA ASN A 67 6.27 7.92 7.76
C ASN A 67 5.77 9.37 7.84
N LEU A 68 6.59 10.36 7.49
CA LEU A 68 6.16 11.76 7.45
C LEU A 68 5.04 12.02 6.43
N LEU A 69 5.11 11.37 5.25
CA LEU A 69 4.04 11.41 4.27
C LEU A 69 2.80 10.65 4.76
N GLY A 70 3.00 9.51 5.42
CA GLY A 70 1.94 8.69 5.99
C GLY A 70 1.11 9.45 7.02
N ILE A 71 1.76 10.19 7.93
CA ILE A 71 1.06 11.04 8.92
C ILE A 71 0.14 12.06 8.22
N ARG A 72 0.59 12.65 7.11
CA ARG A 72 -0.20 13.64 6.35
C ARG A 72 -1.38 13.02 5.60
N LEU A 73 -1.23 11.78 5.13
CA LEU A 73 -2.23 11.09 4.30
C LEU A 73 -3.15 10.17 5.12
N GLY A 74 -2.82 9.93 6.39
CA GLY A 74 -3.50 8.94 7.21
C GLY A 74 -3.05 7.50 6.93
N PHE A 75 -1.86 7.28 6.35
CA PHE A 75 -1.38 5.95 5.98
C PHE A 75 -0.43 5.38 7.02
N PHE A 76 -0.74 4.19 7.50
CA PHE A 76 0.13 3.38 8.34
C PHE A 76 0.35 2.02 7.68
N ILE A 77 1.28 1.97 6.73
CA ILE A 77 1.65 0.78 5.95
C ILE A 77 3.14 0.52 6.15
N ASN A 78 3.46 -0.67 6.63
CA ASN A 78 4.84 -1.10 6.80
C ASN A 78 5.42 -1.69 5.50
N ALA A 79 6.73 -1.55 5.33
CA ALA A 79 7.45 -2.18 4.24
C ALA A 79 7.26 -3.70 4.26
N GLY A 80 7.00 -4.29 3.09
CA GLY A 80 6.80 -5.73 2.92
C GLY A 80 5.37 -6.23 3.17
N CYS A 81 4.40 -5.36 3.48
CA CYS A 81 3.00 -5.77 3.58
C CYS A 81 2.35 -6.04 2.23
N PHE A 82 2.63 -5.21 1.24
CA PHE A 82 2.08 -5.32 -0.12
C PHE A 82 3.14 -5.77 -1.12
N ASP A 83 2.80 -6.76 -1.93
CA ASP A 83 3.59 -7.10 -3.11
C ASP A 83 3.44 -6.00 -4.19
N ILE A 84 4.10 -6.16 -5.34
CA ILE A 84 4.11 -5.20 -6.45
C ILE A 84 2.72 -4.96 -7.04
N GLY A 85 2.52 -3.80 -7.66
CA GLY A 85 1.26 -3.45 -8.31
C GLY A 85 0.23 -2.81 -7.36
N LEU A 86 0.65 -2.32 -6.19
CA LEU A 86 -0.23 -1.60 -5.27
C LEU A 86 -0.82 -0.35 -5.93
N LYS A 87 -2.14 -0.19 -5.81
CA LYS A 87 -2.86 1.02 -6.18
C LYS A 87 -3.67 1.55 -5.00
N ILE A 88 -3.46 2.80 -4.63
CA ILE A 88 -4.24 3.50 -3.62
C ILE A 88 -5.07 4.57 -4.33
N TYR A 89 -6.40 4.54 -4.17
CA TYR A 89 -7.30 5.49 -4.84
C TYR A 89 -7.37 6.83 -4.12
N HIS A 90 -7.61 6.81 -2.80
CA HIS A 90 -7.82 8.01 -2.02
C HIS A 90 -7.00 7.99 -0.73
N TYR A 91 -6.67 9.18 -0.21
CA TYR A 91 -6.12 9.30 1.14
C TYR A 91 -7.22 9.03 2.19
N GLY A 92 -6.83 9.08 3.45
CA GLY A 92 -7.66 8.73 4.59
C GLY A 92 -7.03 7.61 5.39
N SER A 93 -7.65 7.21 6.48
CA SER A 93 -7.07 6.21 7.37
C SER A 93 -6.89 4.85 6.68
N ILE A 94 -5.65 4.52 6.28
CA ILE A 94 -5.29 3.19 5.80
C ILE A 94 -4.30 2.60 6.79
N ILE A 95 -4.77 1.64 7.60
CA ILE A 95 -3.99 1.00 8.65
C ILE A 95 -3.76 -0.45 8.28
N VAL A 96 -2.51 -0.87 8.18
CA VAL A 96 -2.13 -2.24 7.83
C VAL A 96 -1.17 -2.81 8.86
N ASN A 97 -1.56 -3.91 9.48
CA ASN A 97 -0.72 -4.62 10.43
C ASN A 97 0.57 -5.12 9.76
N PRO A 98 1.75 -4.95 10.34
CA PRO A 98 3.03 -5.34 9.74
C PRO A 98 3.17 -6.84 9.44
N LYS A 99 2.37 -7.69 10.09
CA LYS A 99 2.33 -9.14 9.82
C LYS A 99 1.38 -9.53 8.67
N SER A 100 0.52 -8.61 8.21
CA SER A 100 -0.37 -8.88 7.06
C SER A 100 0.44 -9.07 5.79
N ARG A 101 -0.04 -9.95 4.91
CA ARG A 101 0.57 -10.22 3.60
C ARG A 101 -0.48 -10.05 2.52
N ILE A 102 -0.22 -9.12 1.62
CA ILE A 102 -1.12 -8.76 0.54
C ILE A 102 -0.39 -8.99 -0.79
N GLY A 103 -1.02 -9.76 -1.65
CA GLY A 103 -0.48 -10.18 -2.95
C GLY A 103 -0.40 -9.05 -3.97
N LYS A 104 -0.07 -9.43 -5.20
CA LYS A 104 0.16 -8.52 -6.33
C LYS A 104 -1.10 -7.81 -6.79
N ASN A 105 -0.92 -6.61 -7.33
CA ASN A 105 -1.98 -5.83 -7.97
C ASN A 105 -3.17 -5.54 -7.05
N CYS A 106 -2.93 -5.42 -5.75
CA CYS A 106 -3.97 -5.03 -4.83
C CYS A 106 -4.37 -3.57 -5.06
N THR A 107 -5.67 -3.36 -5.13
CA THR A 107 -6.27 -2.03 -5.13
C THR A 107 -6.89 -1.77 -3.77
N ILE A 108 -6.62 -0.61 -3.17
CA ILE A 108 -7.19 -0.22 -1.89
C ILE A 108 -7.75 1.20 -1.96
N HIS A 109 -8.96 1.37 -1.44
CA HIS A 109 -9.59 2.66 -1.28
C HIS A 109 -9.30 3.26 0.10
N GLY A 110 -9.78 4.47 0.37
CA GLY A 110 -9.52 5.15 1.65
C GLY A 110 -10.23 4.51 2.85
N ASN A 111 -9.76 4.82 4.05
CA ASN A 111 -10.34 4.45 5.33
C ASN A 111 -10.43 2.93 5.60
N CYS A 112 -9.44 2.17 5.15
CA CYS A 112 -9.41 0.72 5.32
C CYS A 112 -8.55 0.31 6.52
N CYS A 113 -8.96 -0.78 7.19
CA CYS A 113 -8.19 -1.40 8.25
C CYS A 113 -7.95 -2.88 7.93
N ILE A 114 -6.66 -3.28 7.90
CA ILE A 114 -6.22 -4.67 7.69
C ILE A 114 -5.36 -5.05 8.89
N GLY A 115 -5.86 -5.93 9.76
CA GLY A 115 -5.13 -6.21 10.99
C GLY A 115 -5.60 -7.42 11.77
N SER A 116 -4.97 -7.62 12.94
CA SER A 116 -5.36 -8.65 13.89
C SER A 116 -6.60 -8.23 14.68
N LYS A 117 -7.31 -9.21 15.24
CA LYS A 117 -8.36 -8.95 16.24
C LYS A 117 -7.81 -8.63 17.64
N GLY A 118 -6.50 -8.68 17.82
CA GLY A 118 -5.86 -8.49 19.12
C GLY A 118 -5.89 -9.71 20.05
N THR A 119 -6.55 -10.80 19.65
CA THR A 119 -6.71 -12.00 20.48
C THR A 119 -5.47 -12.90 20.47
N PHE A 120 -4.79 -12.97 19.29
CA PHE A 120 -3.58 -13.77 19.12
C PHE A 120 -2.49 -12.99 18.37
N PRO A 121 -1.20 -13.15 18.73
CA PRO A 121 -0.09 -12.39 18.14
C PRO A 121 0.09 -12.57 16.64
N ASP A 122 -0.34 -13.71 16.08
CA ASP A 122 -0.13 -14.07 14.67
C ASP A 122 -1.43 -14.08 13.84
N ASP A 123 -2.49 -13.50 14.38
CA ASP A 123 -3.81 -13.42 13.77
C ASP A 123 -3.89 -12.26 12.77
N SER A 124 -3.12 -12.32 11.69
CA SER A 124 -3.08 -11.27 10.67
C SER A 124 -3.55 -11.78 9.32
N PRO A 125 -4.28 -10.95 8.53
CA PRO A 125 -4.83 -11.36 7.25
C PRO A 125 -3.76 -11.73 6.22
N VAL A 126 -4.09 -12.73 5.39
CA VAL A 126 -3.39 -13.06 4.15
C VAL A 126 -4.34 -12.84 2.99
N ILE A 127 -3.98 -11.93 2.09
CA ILE A 127 -4.81 -11.48 0.97
C ILE A 127 -4.11 -11.85 -0.32
N GLY A 128 -4.83 -12.49 -1.23
CA GLY A 128 -4.34 -12.94 -2.52
C GLY A 128 -4.03 -11.83 -3.52
N ASN A 129 -3.83 -12.20 -4.77
CA ASN A 129 -3.51 -11.28 -5.86
C ASN A 129 -4.78 -10.66 -6.46
N ASN A 130 -4.64 -9.49 -7.11
CA ASN A 130 -5.72 -8.80 -7.84
C ASN A 130 -6.98 -8.53 -6.99
N VAL A 131 -6.81 -8.37 -5.68
CA VAL A 131 -7.91 -8.06 -4.76
C VAL A 131 -8.22 -6.57 -4.80
N ASP A 132 -9.51 -6.22 -4.82
CA ASP A 132 -10.00 -4.84 -4.75
C ASP A 132 -10.69 -4.61 -3.39
N ILE A 133 -10.15 -3.70 -2.58
CA ILE A 133 -10.61 -3.43 -1.22
C ILE A 133 -11.34 -2.08 -1.22
N GLY A 134 -12.66 -2.15 -1.17
CA GLY A 134 -13.53 -0.98 -1.17
C GLY A 134 -13.35 -0.07 0.04
N GLN A 135 -13.79 1.16 -0.10
CA GLN A 135 -13.66 2.18 0.93
C GLN A 135 -14.28 1.75 2.26
N ASN A 136 -13.58 2.06 3.36
CA ASN A 136 -14.02 1.76 4.71
C ASN A 136 -14.18 0.25 5.02
N ALA A 137 -13.54 -0.62 4.23
CA ALA A 137 -13.52 -2.05 4.51
C ALA A 137 -12.61 -2.37 5.71
N GLN A 138 -13.03 -3.32 6.53
CA GLN A 138 -12.28 -3.79 7.70
C GLN A 138 -12.02 -5.28 7.55
N ILE A 139 -10.77 -5.67 7.46
CA ILE A 139 -10.31 -7.06 7.29
C ILE A 139 -9.52 -7.44 8.53
N LEU A 140 -10.16 -8.15 9.44
CA LEU A 140 -9.63 -8.37 10.78
C LEU A 140 -9.52 -9.86 11.13
N GLY A 141 -8.36 -10.24 11.64
CA GLY A 141 -8.05 -11.60 12.12
C GLY A 141 -7.28 -12.42 11.11
N GLY A 142 -6.89 -13.64 11.48
CA GLY A 142 -6.14 -14.59 10.65
C GLY A 142 -6.97 -15.20 9.52
N ILE A 143 -7.49 -14.35 8.65
CA ILE A 143 -8.33 -14.76 7.53
C ILE A 143 -7.55 -14.79 6.23
N TYR A 144 -7.98 -15.67 5.32
CA TYR A 144 -7.48 -15.74 3.96
C TYR A 144 -8.52 -15.20 2.98
N ILE A 145 -8.10 -14.31 2.09
CA ILE A 145 -8.89 -13.79 0.98
C ILE A 145 -8.26 -14.28 -0.32
N ALA A 146 -9.06 -14.96 -1.15
CA ALA A 146 -8.58 -15.53 -2.41
C ALA A 146 -8.25 -14.47 -3.46
N ASP A 147 -7.54 -14.88 -4.51
CA ASP A 147 -7.21 -14.04 -5.65
C ASP A 147 -8.47 -13.49 -6.35
N GLY A 148 -8.42 -12.26 -6.79
CA GLY A 148 -9.47 -11.61 -7.58
C GLY A 148 -10.72 -11.19 -6.81
N VAL A 149 -10.77 -11.39 -5.50
CA VAL A 149 -11.93 -10.99 -4.68
C VAL A 149 -12.12 -9.47 -4.69
N LYS A 150 -13.36 -9.04 -4.83
CA LYS A 150 -13.77 -7.63 -4.68
C LYS A 150 -14.57 -7.46 -3.40
N ILE A 151 -14.01 -6.69 -2.48
CA ILE A 151 -14.63 -6.36 -1.20
C ILE A 151 -15.37 -5.04 -1.35
N GLY A 152 -16.69 -5.06 -1.16
CA GLY A 152 -17.50 -3.86 -1.23
C GLY A 152 -17.17 -2.85 -0.12
N SER A 153 -17.56 -1.60 -0.33
CA SER A 153 -17.39 -0.54 0.68
C SER A 153 -18.17 -0.83 1.96
N ASN A 154 -17.66 -0.36 3.10
CA ASN A 154 -18.26 -0.52 4.43
C ASN A 154 -18.48 -1.99 4.85
N ARG A 155 -17.63 -2.91 4.37
CA ARG A 155 -17.75 -4.34 4.69
C ARG A 155 -16.74 -4.77 5.76
N PRO A 156 -17.21 -5.25 6.93
CA PRO A 156 -16.35 -5.97 7.87
C PRO A 156 -16.20 -7.43 7.41
N ILE A 157 -14.97 -7.84 7.16
CA ILE A 157 -14.63 -9.22 6.80
C ILE A 157 -14.03 -9.90 8.04
N ARG A 158 -14.73 -10.92 8.54
CA ARG A 158 -14.36 -11.64 9.77
C ARG A 158 -14.21 -13.15 9.57
N GLN A 159 -14.42 -13.63 8.35
CA GLN A 159 -14.32 -15.03 7.94
C GLN A 159 -13.67 -15.13 6.56
N ARG A 160 -13.23 -16.33 6.19
CA ARG A 160 -12.58 -16.58 4.89
C ARG A 160 -13.51 -16.22 3.72
N LEU A 161 -12.95 -15.62 2.68
CA LEU A 161 -13.57 -15.34 1.39
C LEU A 161 -12.73 -15.94 0.26
#